data_f072f21297e357acd4afa34d0f6f90bd
#
_entry.id   f072f21297e357acd4afa34d0f6f90bd
#
_cell.length_a   1.000
_cell.length_b   1.000
_cell.length_c   1.000
_cell.angle_alpha   90.00
_cell.angle_beta   90.00
_cell.angle_gamma   90.00
#
_symmetry.space_group_name_H-M   'P 1'
#
loop_
_entity.id
_entity.type
_entity.pdbx_description
1 polymer ?
#
loop_
_entity_poly.entity_id
_entity_poly.type
_entity_poly.pdbx_seq_one_letter_code
_entity_poly.pdbx_strand_id
1 'polypeptide(L)'
;MADLQQFRYDGPDAPQVRRRGDRGDSHDLITNERVISTIQIMQKGQGNSIHMHRDQDGYWFVLAGRARFHGVGEEILGELGANDGIYVPHDTRYWFESVNDEPLQILRVSQMIPVE
;
A
#
# COMPACT_ATOMS: atom_id res chain seq x y z
N MET A 1 2.90 -9.39 -23.74
CA MET A 1 3.31 -10.29 -22.65
C MET A 1 4.37 -9.57 -21.80
N ALA A 2 4.22 -9.63 -20.50
CA ALA A 2 5.20 -9.02 -19.62
C ALA A 2 6.47 -9.89 -19.54
N ASP A 3 7.63 -9.23 -19.51
CA ASP A 3 8.90 -9.92 -19.33
C ASP A 3 9.10 -10.30 -17.87
N LEU A 4 9.97 -11.26 -17.61
CA LEU A 4 10.41 -11.57 -16.26
C LEU A 4 11.10 -10.34 -15.67
N GLN A 5 10.73 -9.99 -14.46
CA GLN A 5 11.28 -8.83 -13.75
C GLN A 5 11.75 -9.25 -12.37
N GLN A 6 12.87 -8.70 -11.95
CA GLN A 6 13.43 -8.92 -10.63
C GLN A 6 13.49 -7.60 -9.90
N PHE A 7 13.22 -7.61 -8.61
CA PHE A 7 13.29 -6.41 -7.79
C PHE A 7 13.96 -6.71 -6.46
N ARG A 8 14.35 -5.64 -5.79
CA ARG A 8 14.91 -5.71 -4.44
C ARG A 8 14.42 -4.51 -3.63
N TYR A 9 14.04 -4.76 -2.40
CA TYR A 9 13.75 -3.71 -1.43
C TYR A 9 14.87 -3.72 -0.37
N ASP A 10 15.61 -2.61 -0.28
CA ASP A 10 16.78 -2.50 0.58
C ASP A 10 16.50 -1.71 1.88
N GLY A 11 15.24 -1.58 2.26
CA GLY A 11 14.84 -0.91 3.48
C GLY A 11 14.36 0.52 3.25
N PRO A 12 13.87 1.18 4.33
CA PRO A 12 13.19 2.48 4.21
C PRO A 12 14.12 3.62 3.82
N ASP A 13 15.42 3.49 4.03
CA ASP A 13 16.40 4.53 3.72
C ASP A 13 17.06 4.35 2.36
N ALA A 14 16.57 3.45 1.54
CA ALA A 14 17.13 3.19 0.22
C ALA A 14 17.02 4.43 -0.69
N PRO A 15 18.02 4.67 -1.58
CA PRO A 15 18.08 5.92 -2.33
C PRO A 15 16.99 6.11 -3.39
N GLN A 16 16.31 5.07 -3.81
CA GLN A 16 15.29 5.15 -4.85
C GLN A 16 13.89 5.35 -4.26
N VAL A 17 13.75 6.31 -3.36
CA VAL A 17 12.47 6.60 -2.74
C VAL A 17 11.75 7.71 -3.50
N ARG A 18 10.43 7.52 -3.70
CA ARG A 18 9.56 8.59 -4.19
C ARG A 18 8.83 9.20 -2.99
N ARG A 19 9.00 10.51 -2.79
CA ARG A 19 8.34 11.22 -1.70
C ARG A 19 6.95 11.67 -2.12
N ARG A 20 5.99 11.52 -1.21
CA ARG A 20 4.59 11.89 -1.45
C ARG A 20 4.05 12.88 -0.42
N GLY A 21 4.91 13.65 0.23
CA GLY A 21 4.51 14.64 1.22
C GLY A 21 3.83 13.98 2.42
N ASP A 22 2.60 14.40 2.72
CA ASP A 22 1.86 13.90 3.88
C ASP A 22 1.49 12.41 3.81
N ARG A 23 1.64 11.80 2.62
CA ARG A 23 1.34 10.38 2.42
C ARG A 23 2.55 9.49 2.66
N GLY A 24 3.69 10.06 2.99
CA GLY A 24 4.92 9.31 3.21
C GLY A 24 5.74 9.12 1.94
N ASP A 25 6.64 8.15 1.99
CA ASP A 25 7.54 7.81 0.90
C ASP A 25 7.10 6.50 0.24
N SER A 26 7.56 6.23 -0.97
CA SER A 26 7.30 4.94 -1.60
C SER A 26 8.49 4.47 -2.42
N HIS A 27 8.66 3.15 -2.45
CA HIS A 27 9.65 2.46 -3.27
C HIS A 27 8.91 1.62 -4.30
N ASP A 28 9.08 1.89 -5.59
CA ASP A 28 8.46 1.10 -6.65
C ASP A 28 9.20 -0.23 -6.80
N LEU A 29 8.48 -1.33 -6.89
CA LEU A 29 9.02 -2.67 -7.10
C LEU A 29 8.75 -3.14 -8.52
N ILE A 30 7.51 -3.51 -8.81
CA ILE A 30 7.09 -3.96 -10.13
C ILE A 30 6.07 -2.98 -10.70
N THR A 31 6.24 -2.64 -11.97
CA THR A 31 5.25 -1.87 -12.72
C THR A 31 5.18 -2.42 -14.13
N ASN A 32 4.05 -3.01 -14.47
CA ASN A 32 3.74 -3.43 -15.82
C ASN A 32 2.22 -3.38 -16.05
N GLU A 33 1.75 -3.85 -17.18
CA GLU A 33 0.35 -3.75 -17.55
C GLU A 33 -0.58 -4.65 -16.72
N ARG A 34 -0.03 -5.55 -15.90
CA ARG A 34 -0.82 -6.50 -15.10
C ARG A 34 -0.71 -6.27 -13.62
N VAL A 35 0.47 -5.85 -13.14
CA VAL A 35 0.77 -5.76 -11.71
C VAL A 35 1.51 -4.48 -11.41
N ILE A 36 1.07 -3.82 -10.34
CA ILE A 36 1.83 -2.72 -9.73
C ILE A 36 2.10 -3.12 -8.29
N SER A 37 3.37 -3.03 -7.87
CA SER A 37 3.72 -3.24 -6.47
C SER A 37 4.68 -2.18 -5.98
N THR A 38 4.46 -1.75 -4.74
CA THR A 38 5.25 -0.71 -4.08
C THR A 38 5.39 -1.04 -2.61
N ILE A 39 6.44 -0.52 -1.98
CA ILE A 39 6.51 -0.41 -0.53
C ILE A 39 6.26 1.06 -0.18
N GLN A 40 5.33 1.31 0.71
CA GLN A 40 5.08 2.64 1.26
C GLN A 40 5.65 2.74 2.67
N ILE A 41 6.28 3.87 2.96
CA ILE A 41 6.86 4.16 4.26
C ILE A 41 6.11 5.35 4.84
N MET A 42 5.50 5.16 6.01
CA MET A 42 4.70 6.21 6.64
C MET A 42 5.08 6.36 8.09
N GLN A 43 5.25 7.61 8.52
CA GLN A 43 5.43 7.94 9.92
C GLN A 43 4.07 8.00 10.62
N LYS A 44 4.08 7.91 11.95
CA LYS A 44 2.85 8.00 12.73
C LYS A 44 2.01 9.22 12.33
N GLY A 45 0.74 8.99 12.08
CA GLY A 45 -0.21 10.02 11.66
C GLY A 45 -0.24 10.32 10.18
N GLN A 46 0.71 9.81 9.40
CA GLN A 46 0.63 9.90 7.94
C GLN A 46 -0.36 8.86 7.41
N GLY A 47 -1.06 9.22 6.36
CA GLY A 47 -2.03 8.34 5.73
C GLY A 47 -2.43 8.87 4.36
N ASN A 48 -3.22 8.08 3.66
CA ASN A 48 -3.81 8.51 2.40
C ASN A 48 -5.25 9.02 2.62
N SER A 49 -5.91 9.43 1.55
CA SER A 49 -7.31 9.87 1.60
C SER A 49 -8.22 8.76 1.09
N ILE A 50 -9.49 8.81 1.48
CA ILE A 50 -10.47 7.82 1.02
C ILE A 50 -10.56 7.82 -0.49
N HIS A 51 -10.53 6.63 -1.08
CA HIS A 51 -10.55 6.43 -2.52
C HIS A 51 -11.02 5.02 -2.83
N MET A 52 -11.23 4.73 -4.11
CA MET A 52 -11.47 3.37 -4.58
C MET A 52 -10.84 3.20 -5.96
N HIS A 53 -10.59 1.96 -6.33
CA HIS A 53 -10.11 1.61 -7.66
C HIS A 53 -11.16 0.78 -8.37
N ARG A 54 -11.42 1.09 -9.64
CA ARG A 54 -12.38 0.34 -10.46
C ARG A 54 -11.72 -0.76 -11.27
N ASP A 55 -10.43 -0.63 -11.51
CA ASP A 55 -9.66 -1.44 -12.44
C ASP A 55 -8.58 -2.28 -11.75
N GLN A 56 -8.59 -2.35 -10.42
CA GLN A 56 -7.57 -3.05 -9.66
C GLN A 56 -8.17 -3.79 -8.48
N ASP A 57 -7.76 -5.05 -8.31
CA ASP A 57 -7.84 -5.71 -7.02
C ASP A 57 -6.48 -5.60 -6.36
N GLY A 58 -6.43 -5.44 -5.06
CA GLY A 58 -5.17 -5.30 -4.38
C GLY A 58 -5.13 -5.96 -3.03
N TYR A 59 -3.92 -6.23 -2.56
CA TYR A 59 -3.73 -6.58 -1.16
C TYR A 59 -2.55 -5.82 -0.60
N TRP A 60 -2.56 -5.70 0.70
CA TRP A 60 -1.55 -5.00 1.49
C TRP A 60 -0.99 -5.96 2.51
N PHE A 61 0.31 -5.87 2.74
CA PHE A 61 1.01 -6.71 3.69
C PHE A 61 1.99 -5.85 4.48
N VAL A 62 1.88 -5.88 5.80
CA VAL A 62 2.72 -5.04 6.68
C VAL A 62 4.03 -5.76 6.95
N LEU A 63 5.15 -5.09 6.67
CA LEU A 63 6.49 -5.57 6.98
C LEU A 63 6.96 -5.10 8.34
N ALA A 64 6.64 -3.86 8.72
CA ALA A 64 7.01 -3.26 9.99
C ALA A 64 6.01 -2.17 10.34
N GLY A 65 5.85 -1.87 11.62
CA GLY A 65 4.92 -0.86 12.09
C GLY A 65 3.51 -1.39 12.19
N ARG A 66 2.54 -0.45 12.18
CA ARG A 66 1.13 -0.79 12.35
C ARG A 66 0.25 0.14 11.53
N ALA A 67 -0.71 -0.44 10.81
CA ALA A 67 -1.63 0.31 9.96
C ALA A 67 -3.07 0.11 10.43
N ARG A 68 -3.88 1.15 10.29
CA ARG A 68 -5.33 1.02 10.46
C ARG A 68 -6.00 1.37 9.15
N PHE A 69 -6.82 0.44 8.65
CA PHE A 69 -7.60 0.62 7.42
C PHE A 69 -9.01 1.05 7.78
N HIS A 70 -9.48 2.08 7.11
CA HIS A 70 -10.78 2.71 7.34
C HIS A 70 -11.64 2.60 6.10
N GLY A 71 -12.95 2.50 6.32
CA GLY A 71 -13.94 2.61 5.27
C GLY A 71 -14.60 3.99 5.25
N VAL A 72 -15.86 4.02 4.85
CA VAL A 72 -16.65 5.25 4.80
C VAL A 72 -17.04 5.69 6.21
N GLY A 73 -16.97 6.99 6.49
CA GLY A 73 -17.30 7.54 7.79
C GLY A 73 -16.33 7.06 8.87
N GLU A 74 -16.85 6.47 9.93
CA GLU A 74 -16.05 5.99 11.05
C GLU A 74 -15.79 4.49 11.02
N GLU A 75 -16.09 3.83 9.91
CA GLU A 75 -15.89 2.40 9.76
C GLU A 75 -14.41 2.05 9.83
N ILE A 76 -14.06 1.04 10.62
CA ILE A 76 -12.71 0.46 10.67
C ILE A 76 -12.79 -0.89 9.97
N LEU A 77 -12.00 -1.03 8.89
CA LEU A 77 -11.96 -2.27 8.11
C LEU A 77 -10.99 -3.27 8.70
N GLY A 78 -9.93 -2.80 9.33
CA GLY A 78 -8.96 -3.68 9.97
C GLY A 78 -7.79 -2.91 10.55
N GLU A 79 -7.08 -3.55 11.47
CA GLU A 79 -5.85 -3.04 12.05
C GLU A 79 -4.78 -4.10 11.91
N LEU A 80 -3.65 -3.74 11.30
CA LEU A 80 -2.62 -4.69 10.86
C LEU A 80 -1.30 -4.38 11.53
N GLY A 81 -0.69 -5.36 12.17
CA GLY A 81 0.69 -5.33 12.60
C GLY A 81 1.59 -6.07 11.62
N ALA A 82 2.87 -6.20 11.96
CA ALA A 82 3.84 -6.89 11.11
C ALA A 82 3.37 -8.30 10.76
N ASN A 83 3.49 -8.67 9.50
CA ASN A 83 3.08 -9.96 8.92
C ASN A 83 1.57 -10.15 8.78
N ASP A 84 0.78 -9.11 9.05
CA ASP A 84 -0.65 -9.13 8.74
C ASP A 84 -0.91 -8.54 7.35
N GLY A 85 -1.99 -8.98 6.72
CA GLY A 85 -2.39 -8.47 5.41
C GLY A 85 -3.89 -8.29 5.30
N ILE A 86 -4.31 -7.57 4.26
CA ILE A 86 -5.70 -7.32 3.94
C ILE A 86 -5.88 -7.31 2.43
N TYR A 87 -6.92 -7.97 1.95
CA TYR A 87 -7.31 -7.93 0.54
C TYR A 87 -8.41 -6.89 0.35
N VAL A 88 -8.22 -5.98 -0.61
CA VAL A 88 -9.18 -4.92 -0.93
C VAL A 88 -9.59 -5.10 -2.39
N PRO A 89 -10.79 -5.63 -2.65
CA PRO A 89 -11.27 -5.78 -4.02
C PRO A 89 -11.59 -4.42 -4.64
N HIS A 90 -11.68 -4.38 -5.98
CA HIS A 90 -12.08 -3.17 -6.70
C HIS A 90 -13.45 -2.67 -6.21
N ASP A 91 -13.69 -1.39 -6.40
CA ASP A 91 -14.92 -0.69 -5.99
C ASP A 91 -15.13 -0.60 -4.47
N THR A 92 -14.10 -0.92 -3.68
CA THR A 92 -14.14 -0.75 -2.23
C THR A 92 -13.55 0.62 -1.87
N ARG A 93 -14.27 1.42 -1.11
CA ARG A 93 -13.79 2.71 -0.59
C ARG A 93 -12.98 2.47 0.66
N TYR A 94 -11.76 3.00 0.70
CA TYR A 94 -10.87 2.82 1.85
C TYR A 94 -9.79 3.88 1.91
N TRP A 95 -9.18 3.98 3.07
CA TRP A 95 -7.94 4.70 3.31
C TRP A 95 -7.24 4.07 4.50
N PHE A 96 -5.97 4.38 4.70
CA PHE A 96 -5.25 3.84 5.86
C PHE A 96 -4.24 4.84 6.37
N GLU A 97 -3.80 4.60 7.61
CA GLU A 97 -2.84 5.45 8.31
C GLU A 97 -1.87 4.60 9.11
N SER A 98 -0.72 5.19 9.43
CA SER A 98 0.25 4.64 10.37
C SER A 98 -0.15 5.07 11.78
N VAL A 99 -0.25 4.11 12.73
CA VAL A 99 -0.86 4.37 14.03
C VAL A 99 0.07 4.18 15.23
N ASN A 100 1.33 3.79 15.02
CA ASN A 100 2.28 3.72 16.14
C ASN A 100 3.59 4.42 15.81
N ASP A 101 4.52 4.45 16.79
CA ASP A 101 5.75 5.22 16.65
C ASP A 101 6.76 4.58 15.70
N GLU A 102 6.69 3.26 15.50
CA GLU A 102 7.53 2.58 14.54
C GLU A 102 7.05 2.93 13.13
N PRO A 103 7.93 3.37 12.23
CA PRO A 103 7.52 3.67 10.85
C PRO A 103 6.84 2.48 10.19
N LEU A 104 5.71 2.72 9.57
CA LEU A 104 4.99 1.71 8.80
C LEU A 104 5.74 1.44 7.51
N GLN A 105 6.04 0.16 7.25
CA GLN A 105 6.52 -0.31 5.96
C GLN A 105 5.47 -1.29 5.44
N ILE A 106 4.78 -0.93 4.38
CA ILE A 106 3.65 -1.71 3.90
C ILE A 106 3.79 -1.98 2.41
N LEU A 107 3.73 -3.26 2.07
CA LEU A 107 3.75 -3.73 0.68
C LEU A 107 2.35 -3.61 0.10
N ARG A 108 2.25 -2.98 -1.07
CA ARG A 108 1.04 -2.97 -1.89
C ARG A 108 1.27 -3.81 -3.14
N VAL A 109 0.35 -4.71 -3.43
CA VAL A 109 0.31 -5.43 -4.70
C VAL A 109 -1.06 -5.23 -5.32
N SER A 110 -1.09 -4.64 -6.52
CA SER A 110 -2.33 -4.40 -7.24
C SER A 110 -2.32 -5.15 -8.56
N GLN A 111 -3.36 -5.92 -8.79
CA GLN A 111 -3.57 -6.64 -10.05
C GLN A 111 -4.57 -5.87 -10.89
N MET A 112 -4.17 -5.55 -12.12
CA MET A 112 -5.06 -4.87 -13.07
C MET A 112 -6.13 -5.85 -13.56
N ILE A 113 -7.37 -5.38 -13.61
CA ILE A 113 -8.49 -6.16 -14.11
C ILE A 113 -9.14 -5.40 -15.27
N PRO A 114 -9.74 -6.10 -16.23
CA PRO A 114 -10.46 -5.43 -17.31
C PRO A 114 -11.68 -4.66 -16.75
N VAL A 115 -11.88 -3.44 -17.24
CA VAL A 115 -13.07 -2.64 -16.92
C VAL A 115 -13.96 -2.65 -18.15
N GLU A 116 -15.18 -3.13 -17.97
CA GLU A 116 -16.16 -3.18 -19.03
C GLU A 116 -17.14 -2.00 -18.98
#